data_1bb72c4dd784f470727293c6459f1eb0
#
_entry.id   1bb72c4dd784f470727293c6459f1eb0
#
_cell.length_a   1.000
_cell.length_b   1.000
_cell.length_c   1.000
_cell.angle_alpha   90.00
_cell.angle_beta   90.00
_cell.angle_gamma   90.00
#
_symmetry.space_group_name_H-M   'P 1'
#
loop_
_entity.id
_entity.type
_entity.pdbx_description
1 polymer ?
#
loop_
_entity_poly.entity_id
_entity_poly.type
_entity_poly.pdbx_seq_one_letter_code
_entity_poly.pdbx_strand_id
1 'polypeptide(L)'
;MNMSTNTNINDDIVAVPVNQGDLDQVSNTAFYNPHAILGGHLAEGENAKYTTVRVLRPFAKTVTIVTQAGEYAATHEFNGVFVAVIPSTVNEDGGYSVPDYRVKVAYDGVPETVQDDPYRYLPTVGEMDMYLFGEGRHERLWDALGAHVREYEDPMGGVDGTPGEKVTGVSFAVWAPNAHAVRVIGSFNGWNGRCHAMRALGSSGVWELFVPGAKAGDVYKYQILNANWEWIDKADPMERSHEIPPATGSIVVDSKHEWHDEEWMARRAATDPHNGPVAIYELNALSWRKDVNNYRELADKLVPYVQKM
;
A
#
# COMPACT_ATOMS: atom_id res chain seq x y z
N MET A 1 3.85 -17.11 36.70
CA MET A 1 3.46 -18.40 36.12
C MET A 1 2.29 -18.12 35.20
N ASN A 2 2.55 -17.79 33.99
CA ASN A 2 1.50 -17.62 32.97
C ASN A 2 1.50 -18.87 32.10
N MET A 3 0.45 -19.65 32.23
CA MET A 3 0.20 -20.81 31.38
C MET A 3 -0.16 -20.29 29.96
N SER A 4 0.72 -20.52 29.01
CA SER A 4 0.42 -20.47 27.58
C SER A 4 -0.60 -21.58 27.29
N THR A 5 -1.85 -21.21 27.08
CA THR A 5 -2.88 -22.14 26.58
C THR A 5 -2.66 -22.31 25.07
N ASN A 6 -1.89 -23.32 24.72
CA ASN A 6 -1.81 -23.84 23.36
C ASN A 6 -3.16 -24.51 23.07
N THR A 7 -4.11 -23.80 22.49
CA THR A 7 -5.38 -24.35 22.05
C THR A 7 -5.17 -25.04 20.71
N ASN A 8 -4.83 -26.32 20.72
CA ASN A 8 -4.99 -27.17 19.55
C ASN A 8 -6.47 -27.21 19.20
N ILE A 9 -6.85 -26.52 18.11
CA ILE A 9 -8.17 -26.66 17.50
C ILE A 9 -8.21 -28.04 16.87
N ASN A 10 -9.28 -28.79 17.11
CA ASN A 10 -9.49 -30.18 16.72
C ASN A 10 -9.01 -30.50 15.29
N ASP A 11 -8.48 -31.69 15.07
CA ASP A 11 -8.00 -32.27 13.79
C ASP A 11 -9.04 -32.29 12.65
N ASP A 12 -10.31 -31.93 12.93
CA ASP A 12 -11.43 -31.92 11.97
C ASP A 12 -11.65 -30.56 11.27
N ILE A 13 -10.88 -29.50 11.61
CA ILE A 13 -11.07 -28.16 11.03
C ILE A 13 -10.06 -27.94 9.92
N VAL A 14 -10.56 -27.97 8.68
CA VAL A 14 -9.75 -27.82 7.48
C VAL A 14 -9.72 -26.36 7.03
N ALA A 15 -8.53 -25.86 6.67
CA ALA A 15 -8.37 -24.55 6.04
C ALA A 15 -9.18 -24.46 4.73
N VAL A 16 -9.68 -23.27 4.41
CA VAL A 16 -10.32 -23.02 3.11
C VAL A 16 -9.38 -23.49 2.00
N PRO A 17 -9.83 -24.42 1.11
CA PRO A 17 -8.94 -25.02 0.13
C PRO A 17 -8.50 -24.02 -0.93
N VAL A 18 -7.26 -24.15 -1.37
CA VAL A 18 -6.67 -23.39 -2.49
C VAL A 18 -6.02 -24.38 -3.45
N ASN A 19 -6.16 -24.17 -4.76
CA ASN A 19 -5.52 -25.07 -5.71
C ASN A 19 -3.98 -24.85 -5.74
N GLN A 20 -3.24 -25.90 -6.07
CA GLN A 20 -1.78 -25.90 -6.04
C GLN A 20 -1.16 -24.89 -7.02
N GLY A 21 -1.81 -24.65 -8.17
CA GLY A 21 -1.34 -23.71 -9.17
C GLY A 21 -1.40 -22.26 -8.68
N ASP A 22 -2.45 -21.90 -7.93
CA ASP A 22 -2.60 -20.57 -7.33
C ASP A 22 -1.61 -20.36 -6.18
N LEU A 23 -1.40 -21.39 -5.34
CA LEU A 23 -0.34 -21.36 -4.31
C LEU A 23 1.06 -21.15 -4.92
N ASP A 24 1.36 -21.80 -6.03
CA ASP A 24 2.62 -21.61 -6.74
C ASP A 24 2.76 -20.17 -7.25
N GLN A 25 1.73 -19.63 -7.90
CA GLN A 25 1.73 -18.25 -8.37
C GLN A 25 1.85 -17.22 -7.22
N VAL A 26 1.15 -17.42 -6.11
CA VAL A 26 1.24 -16.56 -4.91
C VAL A 26 2.64 -16.61 -4.31
N SER A 27 3.21 -17.80 -4.15
CA SER A 27 4.56 -17.97 -3.57
C SER A 27 5.65 -17.28 -4.42
N ASN A 28 5.43 -17.22 -5.73
CA ASN A 28 6.30 -16.54 -6.70
C ASN A 28 5.92 -15.07 -6.92
N THR A 29 4.89 -14.56 -6.22
CA THR A 29 4.35 -13.18 -6.37
C THR A 29 3.88 -12.85 -7.79
N ALA A 30 3.47 -13.86 -8.55
CA ALA A 30 3.00 -13.74 -9.92
C ALA A 30 1.46 -13.82 -10.03
N PHE A 31 0.76 -13.92 -8.91
CA PHE A 31 -0.70 -13.99 -8.89
C PHE A 31 -1.33 -12.60 -8.95
N TYR A 32 -2.27 -12.41 -9.87
CA TYR A 32 -2.89 -11.10 -10.12
C TYR A 32 -3.77 -10.57 -8.97
N ASN A 33 -4.28 -11.46 -8.11
CA ASN A 33 -5.12 -11.09 -6.96
C ASN A 33 -4.68 -11.84 -5.69
N PRO A 34 -3.54 -11.47 -5.08
CA PRO A 34 -3.03 -12.15 -3.89
C PRO A 34 -4.00 -12.12 -2.71
N HIS A 35 -4.86 -11.10 -2.60
CA HIS A 35 -5.88 -10.99 -1.56
C HIS A 35 -6.97 -12.07 -1.63
N ALA A 36 -7.12 -12.77 -2.74
CA ALA A 36 -8.04 -13.92 -2.82
C ALA A 36 -7.52 -15.16 -2.08
N ILE A 37 -6.22 -15.17 -1.72
CA ILE A 37 -5.56 -16.31 -1.08
C ILE A 37 -4.90 -15.90 0.22
N LEU A 38 -4.12 -14.80 0.20
CA LEU A 38 -3.47 -14.24 1.37
C LEU A 38 -4.46 -13.37 2.16
N GLY A 39 -4.18 -13.20 3.45
CA GLY A 39 -5.09 -12.54 4.37
C GLY A 39 -6.03 -13.53 5.06
N GLY A 40 -7.09 -12.99 5.68
CA GLY A 40 -8.10 -13.77 6.39
C GLY A 40 -9.32 -14.06 5.52
N HIS A 41 -9.75 -15.33 5.47
CA HIS A 41 -10.91 -15.79 4.71
C HIS A 41 -11.84 -16.60 5.59
N LEU A 42 -13.11 -16.21 5.65
CA LEU A 42 -14.14 -17.01 6.32
C LEU A 42 -14.37 -18.32 5.57
N ALA A 43 -14.52 -19.41 6.31
CA ALA A 43 -15.06 -20.63 5.76
C ALA A 43 -16.56 -20.46 5.44
N GLU A 44 -17.11 -21.31 4.58
CA GLU A 44 -18.52 -21.23 4.19
C GLU A 44 -19.45 -22.00 5.16
N GLY A 45 -20.71 -21.59 5.21
CA GLY A 45 -21.79 -22.27 5.92
C GLY A 45 -21.54 -22.38 7.43
N GLU A 46 -21.74 -23.54 8.01
CA GLU A 46 -21.57 -23.80 9.45
C GLU A 46 -20.10 -23.62 9.93
N ASN A 47 -19.14 -23.65 9.00
CA ASN A 47 -17.73 -23.46 9.28
C ASN A 47 -17.34 -21.99 9.33
N ALA A 48 -18.24 -21.04 9.05
CA ALA A 48 -17.96 -19.60 9.13
C ALA A 48 -17.46 -19.12 10.51
N LYS A 49 -17.68 -19.92 11.55
CA LYS A 49 -17.08 -19.73 12.90
C LYS A 49 -15.55 -19.81 12.91
N TYR A 50 -14.94 -20.20 11.79
CA TYR A 50 -13.49 -20.25 11.62
C TYR A 50 -13.04 -19.42 10.44
N THR A 51 -11.93 -18.76 10.61
CA THR A 51 -11.21 -17.97 9.61
C THR A 51 -9.90 -18.66 9.26
N THR A 52 -9.66 -18.88 7.98
CA THR A 52 -8.36 -19.29 7.47
C THR A 52 -7.51 -18.05 7.21
N VAL A 53 -6.35 -17.95 7.84
CA VAL A 53 -5.37 -16.88 7.57
C VAL A 53 -4.17 -17.48 6.86
N ARG A 54 -3.85 -16.94 5.66
CA ARG A 54 -2.64 -17.26 4.91
C ARG A 54 -1.73 -16.07 4.79
N VAL A 55 -0.46 -16.28 5.06
CA VAL A 55 0.56 -15.24 4.92
C VAL A 55 1.77 -15.76 4.16
N LEU A 56 2.33 -14.94 3.29
CA LEU A 56 3.57 -15.24 2.59
C LEU A 56 4.74 -14.66 3.37
N ARG A 57 5.56 -15.53 3.97
CA ARG A 57 6.76 -15.18 4.74
C ARG A 57 7.91 -16.09 4.33
N PRO A 58 8.54 -15.85 3.18
CA PRO A 58 9.66 -16.68 2.71
C PRO A 58 10.78 -16.73 3.75
N PHE A 59 11.31 -17.92 3.97
CA PHE A 59 12.40 -18.19 4.93
C PHE A 59 12.05 -18.00 6.41
N ALA A 60 10.80 -17.71 6.76
CA ALA A 60 10.40 -17.66 8.16
C ALA A 60 10.58 -19.05 8.81
N LYS A 61 11.09 -19.07 10.04
CA LYS A 61 11.22 -20.27 10.88
C LYS A 61 9.89 -20.62 11.52
N THR A 62 9.24 -19.61 12.08
CA THR A 62 7.91 -19.73 12.66
C THR A 62 7.06 -18.53 12.30
N VAL A 63 5.76 -18.78 12.12
CA VAL A 63 4.75 -17.76 11.92
C VAL A 63 3.63 -18.03 12.91
N THR A 64 3.16 -16.98 13.58
CA THR A 64 2.05 -17.06 14.54
C THR A 64 1.06 -15.93 14.24
N ILE A 65 -0.21 -16.26 14.16
CA ILE A 65 -1.28 -15.28 14.04
C ILE A 65 -1.70 -14.84 15.44
N VAL A 66 -1.61 -13.55 15.69
CA VAL A 66 -1.92 -12.92 16.99
C VAL A 66 -3.24 -12.18 16.87
N THR A 67 -4.19 -12.49 17.76
CA THR A 67 -5.49 -11.82 17.86
C THR A 67 -5.74 -11.37 19.29
N GLN A 68 -6.78 -10.60 19.53
CA GLN A 68 -7.22 -10.29 20.91
C GLN A 68 -7.58 -11.53 21.72
N ALA A 69 -8.04 -12.62 21.06
CA ALA A 69 -8.43 -13.86 21.70
C ALA A 69 -7.26 -14.79 22.04
N GLY A 70 -6.11 -14.63 21.38
CA GLY A 70 -4.93 -15.46 21.61
C GLY A 70 -3.97 -15.52 20.43
N GLU A 71 -2.98 -16.41 20.56
CA GLU A 71 -1.95 -16.67 19.58
C GLU A 71 -2.15 -18.05 18.95
N TYR A 72 -2.06 -18.14 17.62
CA TYR A 72 -2.30 -19.35 16.83
C TYR A 72 -1.11 -19.63 15.93
N ALA A 73 -0.40 -20.73 16.17
CA ALA A 73 0.72 -21.13 15.34
C ALA A 73 0.25 -21.46 13.91
N ALA A 74 0.89 -20.87 12.93
CA ALA A 74 0.66 -21.21 11.52
C ALA A 74 1.59 -22.35 11.09
N THR A 75 1.08 -23.25 10.24
CA THR A 75 1.85 -24.33 9.62
C THR A 75 2.35 -23.91 8.26
N HIS A 76 3.55 -24.35 7.89
CA HIS A 76 4.05 -24.14 6.54
C HIS A 76 3.21 -24.98 5.56
N GLU A 77 2.57 -24.32 4.60
CA GLU A 77 1.71 -24.95 3.60
C GLU A 77 2.48 -25.21 2.28
N PHE A 78 3.11 -24.17 1.74
CA PHE A 78 3.86 -24.26 0.47
C PHE A 78 4.80 -23.07 0.26
N ASN A 79 6.09 -23.30 -0.09
CA ASN A 79 7.07 -22.31 -0.54
C ASN A 79 7.04 -20.94 0.19
N GLY A 80 7.01 -20.99 1.53
CA GLY A 80 6.96 -19.80 2.38
C GLY A 80 5.56 -19.23 2.59
N VAL A 81 4.52 -19.88 2.09
CA VAL A 81 3.12 -19.66 2.49
C VAL A 81 2.87 -20.44 3.78
N PHE A 82 2.38 -19.75 4.79
CA PHE A 82 1.97 -20.31 6.06
C PHE A 82 0.47 -20.14 6.24
N VAL A 83 -0.19 -21.14 6.85
CA VAL A 83 -1.63 -21.15 7.07
C VAL A 83 -1.96 -21.42 8.53
N ALA A 84 -2.92 -20.69 9.06
CA ALA A 84 -3.55 -20.95 10.36
C ALA A 84 -5.06 -20.92 10.22
N VAL A 85 -5.77 -21.74 11.00
CA VAL A 85 -7.22 -21.66 11.17
C VAL A 85 -7.50 -21.14 12.57
N ILE A 86 -8.22 -20.03 12.68
CA ILE A 86 -8.47 -19.31 13.92
C ILE A 86 -9.99 -19.10 14.11
N PRO A 87 -10.48 -18.87 15.34
CA PRO A 87 -11.87 -18.51 15.55
C PRO A 87 -12.20 -17.17 14.87
N SER A 88 -13.35 -17.13 14.20
CA SER A 88 -13.93 -15.90 13.64
C SER A 88 -14.51 -15.01 14.74
N THR A 89 -14.62 -13.72 14.48
CA THR A 89 -15.35 -12.80 15.35
C THR A 89 -16.84 -12.98 15.16
N VAL A 90 -17.58 -13.07 16.26
CA VAL A 90 -19.06 -13.09 16.23
C VAL A 90 -19.57 -11.65 16.23
N ASN A 91 -20.34 -11.29 15.23
CA ASN A 91 -20.94 -9.97 15.07
C ASN A 91 -22.19 -9.81 15.95
N GLU A 92 -22.66 -8.58 16.13
CA GLU A 92 -23.88 -8.27 16.91
C GLU A 92 -25.15 -8.92 16.32
N ASP A 93 -25.20 -9.13 15.01
CA ASP A 93 -26.30 -9.79 14.30
C ASP A 93 -26.24 -11.33 14.36
N GLY A 94 -25.23 -11.89 15.02
CA GLY A 94 -24.96 -13.32 15.11
C GLY A 94 -24.22 -13.91 13.91
N GLY A 95 -23.85 -13.08 12.94
CA GLY A 95 -22.98 -13.47 11.82
C GLY A 95 -21.51 -13.57 12.25
N TYR A 96 -20.64 -13.87 11.27
CA TYR A 96 -19.20 -14.00 11.50
C TYR A 96 -18.42 -13.03 10.61
N SER A 97 -17.31 -12.54 11.14
CA SER A 97 -16.33 -11.74 10.40
C SER A 97 -14.92 -12.22 10.67
N VAL A 98 -14.01 -11.87 9.76
CA VAL A 98 -12.57 -12.09 9.96
C VAL A 98 -12.14 -11.29 11.17
N PRO A 99 -11.48 -11.91 12.17
CA PRO A 99 -10.99 -11.19 13.34
C PRO A 99 -9.86 -10.24 12.93
N ASP A 100 -9.69 -9.18 13.71
CA ASP A 100 -8.46 -8.39 13.62
C ASP A 100 -7.28 -9.21 14.11
N TYR A 101 -6.15 -9.13 13.38
CA TYR A 101 -4.96 -9.92 13.69
C TYR A 101 -3.66 -9.21 13.33
N ARG A 102 -2.57 -9.69 13.91
CA ARG A 102 -1.20 -9.37 13.52
C ARG A 102 -0.43 -10.65 13.23
N VAL A 103 0.68 -10.52 12.54
CA VAL A 103 1.54 -11.64 12.16
C VAL A 103 2.85 -11.53 12.94
N LYS A 104 3.09 -12.48 13.82
CA LYS A 104 4.33 -12.63 14.56
C LYS A 104 5.24 -13.58 13.82
N VAL A 105 6.45 -13.12 13.47
CA VAL A 105 7.38 -13.86 12.59
C VAL A 105 8.75 -13.95 13.23
N ALA A 106 9.33 -15.15 13.20
CA ALA A 106 10.72 -15.38 13.58
C ALA A 106 11.54 -15.87 12.37
N TYR A 107 12.72 -15.32 12.23
CA TYR A 107 13.76 -15.76 11.29
C TYR A 107 15.01 -16.19 12.02
N ASP A 108 15.86 -17.01 11.41
CA ASP A 108 17.11 -17.38 12.04
C ASP A 108 18.04 -16.18 12.23
N GLY A 109 18.51 -16.00 13.47
CA GLY A 109 19.45 -14.94 13.83
C GLY A 109 18.85 -13.52 13.92
N VAL A 110 17.53 -13.38 13.79
CA VAL A 110 16.84 -12.09 13.88
C VAL A 110 15.82 -12.12 15.03
N PRO A 111 15.68 -11.05 15.83
CA PRO A 111 14.61 -10.97 16.83
C PRO A 111 13.24 -11.19 16.22
N GLU A 112 12.35 -11.86 16.95
CA GLU A 112 10.95 -12.01 16.58
C GLU A 112 10.27 -10.65 16.48
N THR A 113 9.45 -10.45 15.44
CA THR A 113 8.72 -9.21 15.20
C THR A 113 7.23 -9.47 15.02
N VAL A 114 6.41 -8.54 15.49
CA VAL A 114 4.98 -8.50 15.22
C VAL A 114 4.73 -7.43 14.16
N GLN A 115 3.97 -7.76 13.14
CA GLN A 115 3.71 -6.92 11.97
C GLN A 115 2.23 -6.99 11.61
N ASP A 116 1.71 -5.92 11.04
CA ASP A 116 0.42 -5.97 10.38
C ASP A 116 0.52 -6.67 9.02
N ASP A 117 -0.61 -7.14 8.50
CA ASP A 117 -0.68 -7.85 7.22
C ASP A 117 -1.34 -6.97 6.14
N PRO A 118 -0.63 -6.62 5.05
CA PRO A 118 -1.19 -5.81 3.98
C PRO A 118 -2.43 -6.44 3.32
N TYR A 119 -2.57 -7.76 3.38
CA TYR A 119 -3.67 -8.48 2.71
C TYR A 119 -4.99 -8.50 3.49
N ARG A 120 -5.05 -7.87 4.66
CA ARG A 120 -6.30 -7.70 5.44
C ARG A 120 -7.10 -6.45 5.04
N TYR A 121 -6.55 -5.58 4.20
CA TYR A 121 -7.17 -4.31 3.84
C TYR A 121 -7.96 -4.38 2.54
N LEU A 122 -9.11 -3.68 2.53
CA LEU A 122 -9.93 -3.47 1.34
C LEU A 122 -9.20 -2.58 0.31
N PRO A 123 -9.68 -2.55 -0.96
CA PRO A 123 -9.13 -1.65 -1.97
C PRO A 123 -9.13 -0.19 -1.51
N THR A 124 -8.00 0.50 -1.76
CA THR A 124 -7.82 1.92 -1.40
C THR A 124 -8.23 2.86 -2.53
N VAL A 125 -8.32 2.36 -3.75
CA VAL A 125 -8.90 3.09 -4.90
C VAL A 125 -10.40 2.79 -4.94
N GLY A 126 -11.21 3.84 -4.84
CA GLY A 126 -12.66 3.73 -4.73
C GLY A 126 -13.35 3.34 -6.05
N GLU A 127 -14.58 2.86 -5.95
CA GLU A 127 -15.38 2.48 -7.14
C GLU A 127 -15.63 3.66 -8.08
N MET A 128 -15.84 4.87 -7.51
CA MET A 128 -16.02 6.09 -8.30
C MET A 128 -14.74 6.46 -9.06
N ASP A 129 -13.57 6.32 -8.42
CA ASP A 129 -12.28 6.56 -9.09
C ASP A 129 -12.09 5.59 -10.24
N MET A 130 -12.40 4.32 -10.02
CA MET A 130 -12.31 3.28 -11.05
C MET A 130 -13.29 3.50 -12.20
N TYR A 131 -14.51 3.95 -11.91
CA TYR A 131 -15.49 4.31 -12.92
C TYR A 131 -15.01 5.49 -13.79
N LEU A 132 -14.61 6.59 -13.15
CA LEU A 132 -14.12 7.78 -13.85
C LEU A 132 -12.84 7.50 -14.66
N PHE A 133 -11.97 6.64 -14.12
CA PHE A 133 -10.77 6.19 -14.81
C PHE A 133 -11.13 5.39 -16.08
N GLY A 134 -12.05 4.43 -15.97
CA GLY A 134 -12.53 3.64 -17.12
C GLY A 134 -13.18 4.46 -18.23
N GLU A 135 -13.88 5.55 -17.85
CA GLU A 135 -14.45 6.53 -18.78
C GLU A 135 -13.42 7.50 -19.39
N GLY A 136 -12.17 7.50 -18.92
CA GLY A 136 -11.16 8.48 -19.31
C GLY A 136 -11.48 9.92 -18.86
N ARG A 137 -12.21 10.10 -17.78
CA ARG A 137 -12.75 11.38 -17.30
C ARG A 137 -12.29 11.75 -15.89
N HIS A 138 -11.33 11.03 -15.32
CA HIS A 138 -10.84 11.28 -13.98
C HIS A 138 -9.87 12.47 -13.96
N GLU A 139 -10.39 13.66 -13.65
CA GLU A 139 -9.62 14.91 -13.65
C GLU A 139 -8.64 15.06 -12.47
N ARG A 140 -8.74 14.18 -11.47
CA ARG A 140 -7.89 14.20 -10.26
C ARG A 140 -7.25 12.84 -10.00
N LEU A 141 -6.74 12.21 -11.05
CA LEU A 141 -6.19 10.85 -10.98
C LEU A 141 -5.02 10.71 -9.99
N TRP A 142 -4.28 11.80 -9.77
CA TRP A 142 -3.19 11.86 -8.77
C TRP A 142 -3.64 11.76 -7.31
N ASP A 143 -4.94 11.84 -7.00
CA ASP A 143 -5.48 11.60 -5.67
C ASP A 143 -5.82 10.11 -5.44
N ALA A 144 -5.97 9.35 -6.52
CA ALA A 144 -6.27 7.93 -6.50
C ALA A 144 -5.04 7.05 -6.77
N LEU A 145 -4.22 7.40 -7.77
CA LEU A 145 -2.97 6.70 -8.09
C LEU A 145 -1.77 7.37 -7.42
N GLY A 146 -0.67 6.65 -7.33
CA GLY A 146 0.54 7.08 -6.65
C GLY A 146 0.67 6.50 -5.24
N ALA A 147 1.41 7.18 -4.38
CA ALA A 147 1.63 6.80 -2.99
C ALA A 147 0.97 7.81 -2.03
N HIS A 148 0.04 7.34 -1.20
CA HIS A 148 -0.72 8.18 -0.28
C HIS A 148 -0.65 7.65 1.14
N VAL A 149 -0.22 8.50 2.08
CA VAL A 149 -0.27 8.17 3.51
C VAL A 149 -1.72 8.04 3.94
N ARG A 150 -2.05 6.92 4.60
CA ARG A 150 -3.37 6.59 5.12
C ARG A 150 -3.28 6.23 6.59
N GLU A 151 -4.36 6.47 7.30
CA GLU A 151 -4.52 6.15 8.71
C GLU A 151 -5.86 5.46 8.92
N TYR A 152 -5.86 4.33 9.63
CA TYR A 152 -7.05 3.55 9.95
C TYR A 152 -7.20 3.40 11.45
N GLU A 153 -8.44 3.53 11.93
CA GLU A 153 -8.80 3.04 13.25
C GLU A 153 -8.79 1.51 13.23
N ASP A 154 -8.23 0.92 14.27
CA ASP A 154 -8.08 -0.52 14.34
C ASP A 154 -8.31 -1.01 15.77
N PRO A 155 -9.10 -2.09 15.98
CA PRO A 155 -9.39 -2.60 17.32
C PRO A 155 -8.15 -3.05 18.10
N MET A 156 -7.12 -3.55 17.44
CA MET A 156 -5.85 -3.86 18.08
C MET A 156 -4.92 -2.64 18.20
N GLY A 157 -5.14 -1.60 17.36
CA GLY A 157 -4.26 -0.43 17.29
C GLY A 157 -2.87 -0.75 16.76
N GLY A 158 -2.15 0.24 16.23
CA GLY A 158 -0.76 0.14 15.78
C GLY A 158 -0.42 -0.97 14.77
N VAL A 159 0.71 -0.84 14.10
CA VAL A 159 1.18 -1.85 13.12
C VAL A 159 1.61 -3.15 13.81
N ASP A 160 2.09 -3.06 15.01
CA ASP A 160 2.52 -4.18 15.86
C ASP A 160 1.45 -4.62 16.89
N GLY A 161 0.25 -4.01 16.82
CA GLY A 161 -0.84 -4.27 17.75
C GLY A 161 -0.73 -3.50 19.06
N THR A 162 0.00 -2.38 19.11
CA THR A 162 0.10 -1.51 20.29
C THR A 162 -1.26 -0.86 20.60
N PRO A 163 -1.91 -1.14 21.74
CA PRO A 163 -3.22 -0.62 22.07
C PRO A 163 -3.28 0.91 22.08
N GLY A 164 -4.37 1.47 21.54
CA GLY A 164 -4.62 2.91 21.49
C GLY A 164 -3.90 3.66 20.37
N GLU A 165 -3.09 3.00 19.58
CA GLU A 165 -2.49 3.53 18.38
C GLU A 165 -3.36 3.21 17.15
N LYS A 166 -3.30 4.08 16.15
CA LYS A 166 -3.91 3.85 14.84
C LYS A 166 -2.92 3.11 13.93
N VAL A 167 -3.44 2.34 12.99
CA VAL A 167 -2.61 1.81 11.91
C VAL A 167 -2.37 2.90 10.88
N THR A 168 -1.11 3.28 10.73
CA THR A 168 -0.65 4.17 9.67
C THR A 168 0.13 3.39 8.63
N GLY A 169 0.02 3.80 7.37
CA GLY A 169 0.71 3.17 6.26
C GLY A 169 0.58 3.99 4.98
N VAL A 170 0.97 3.38 3.87
CA VAL A 170 0.89 4.01 2.55
C VAL A 170 0.08 3.12 1.60
N SER A 171 -0.91 3.71 0.94
CA SER A 171 -1.55 3.08 -0.21
C SER A 171 -0.73 3.38 -1.46
N PHE A 172 -0.36 2.33 -2.18
CA PHE A 172 0.32 2.40 -3.46
C PHE A 172 -0.63 1.96 -4.56
N ALA A 173 -0.76 2.76 -5.61
CA ALA A 173 -1.60 2.41 -6.76
C ALA A 173 -0.93 2.86 -8.06
N VAL A 174 -0.88 1.97 -9.07
CA VAL A 174 -0.26 2.25 -10.36
C VAL A 174 -1.04 1.62 -11.50
N TRP A 175 -1.11 2.32 -12.62
CA TRP A 175 -1.64 1.78 -13.85
C TRP A 175 -0.56 1.06 -14.64
N ALA A 176 -0.67 -0.26 -14.76
CA ALA A 176 0.25 -1.13 -15.49
C ALA A 176 -0.55 -2.21 -16.25
N PRO A 177 -1.28 -1.85 -17.33
CA PRO A 177 -2.26 -2.72 -17.97
C PRO A 177 -1.65 -3.94 -18.67
N ASN A 178 -0.37 -3.90 -18.99
CA ASN A 178 0.36 -4.99 -19.64
C ASN A 178 1.19 -5.84 -18.67
N ALA A 179 1.04 -5.61 -17.37
CA ALA A 179 1.75 -6.38 -16.36
C ALA A 179 1.04 -7.71 -16.09
N HIS A 180 1.81 -8.78 -15.92
CA HIS A 180 1.31 -10.04 -15.39
C HIS A 180 1.15 -9.99 -13.88
N ALA A 181 2.06 -9.28 -13.19
CA ALA A 181 2.01 -9.00 -11.75
C ALA A 181 2.76 -7.71 -11.43
N VAL A 182 2.42 -7.09 -10.30
CA VAL A 182 3.11 -5.91 -9.75
C VAL A 182 3.34 -6.13 -8.27
N ARG A 183 4.49 -5.65 -7.78
CA ARG A 183 4.80 -5.57 -6.36
C ARG A 183 5.50 -4.26 -6.05
N VAL A 184 5.32 -3.76 -4.83
CA VAL A 184 6.01 -2.55 -4.39
C VAL A 184 7.25 -2.91 -3.58
N ILE A 185 8.35 -2.21 -3.87
CA ILE A 185 9.65 -2.33 -3.18
C ILE A 185 10.08 -0.96 -2.66
N GLY A 186 10.79 -0.93 -1.56
CA GLY A 186 11.26 0.32 -0.99
C GLY A 186 12.04 0.15 0.31
N SER A 187 12.36 1.29 0.94
CA SER A 187 13.05 1.34 2.22
C SER A 187 12.32 0.57 3.33
N PHE A 188 10.97 0.56 3.30
CA PHE A 188 10.11 -0.10 4.29
C PHE A 188 10.16 -1.64 4.25
N ASN A 189 10.63 -2.24 3.17
CA ASN A 189 10.73 -3.70 3.03
C ASN A 189 12.10 -4.19 2.56
N GLY A 190 13.15 -3.36 2.74
CA GLY A 190 14.53 -3.71 2.34
C GLY A 190 14.66 -4.00 0.84
N TRP A 191 13.85 -3.37 0.01
CA TRP A 191 13.80 -3.56 -1.44
C TRP A 191 13.42 -4.98 -1.87
N ASN A 192 12.71 -5.72 -1.01
CA ASN A 192 12.22 -7.07 -1.28
C ASN A 192 10.69 -7.07 -1.32
N GLY A 193 10.10 -7.11 -2.50
CA GLY A 193 8.65 -7.04 -2.70
C GLY A 193 7.90 -8.36 -2.51
N ARG A 194 8.53 -9.45 -2.09
CA ARG A 194 7.86 -10.76 -2.00
C ARG A 194 6.64 -10.78 -1.06
N CYS A 195 6.66 -9.98 0.00
CA CYS A 195 5.52 -9.85 0.92
C CYS A 195 4.57 -8.70 0.55
N HIS A 196 4.77 -8.03 -0.60
CA HIS A 196 4.04 -6.84 -1.02
C HIS A 196 3.61 -6.93 -2.48
N ALA A 197 3.08 -8.10 -2.88
CA ALA A 197 2.43 -8.27 -4.18
C ALA A 197 1.11 -7.50 -4.20
N MET A 198 0.89 -6.72 -5.25
CA MET A 198 -0.29 -5.88 -5.43
C MET A 198 -1.42 -6.65 -6.11
N ARG A 199 -2.66 -6.29 -5.84
CA ARG A 199 -3.83 -6.86 -6.53
C ARG A 199 -4.20 -6.00 -7.74
N ALA A 200 -4.59 -6.65 -8.83
CA ALA A 200 -5.25 -6.01 -9.95
C ALA A 200 -6.70 -5.65 -9.60
N LEU A 201 -7.15 -4.44 -9.93
CA LEU A 201 -8.52 -4.00 -9.75
C LEU A 201 -9.34 -4.33 -11.01
N GLY A 202 -9.85 -5.55 -11.05
CA GLY A 202 -10.60 -6.08 -12.22
C GLY A 202 -9.75 -6.06 -13.49
N SER A 203 -10.35 -5.60 -14.60
CA SER A 203 -9.69 -5.50 -15.91
C SER A 203 -9.14 -4.11 -16.22
N SER A 204 -9.09 -3.20 -15.26
CA SER A 204 -8.68 -1.80 -15.47
C SER A 204 -7.21 -1.62 -15.78
N GLY A 205 -6.38 -2.58 -15.42
CA GLY A 205 -4.92 -2.46 -15.44
C GLY A 205 -4.34 -1.66 -14.26
N VAL A 206 -5.17 -1.24 -13.30
CA VAL A 206 -4.74 -0.62 -12.05
C VAL A 206 -4.39 -1.70 -11.03
N TRP A 207 -3.23 -1.54 -10.40
CA TRP A 207 -2.72 -2.39 -9.33
C TRP A 207 -2.63 -1.58 -8.05
N GLU A 208 -3.01 -2.15 -6.91
CA GLU A 208 -2.95 -1.44 -5.65
C GLU A 208 -2.59 -2.34 -4.46
N LEU A 209 -2.05 -1.73 -3.41
CA LEU A 209 -1.79 -2.34 -2.11
C LEU A 209 -1.67 -1.26 -1.05
N PHE A 210 -2.31 -1.47 0.10
CA PHE A 210 -1.96 -0.72 1.32
C PHE A 210 -0.83 -1.43 2.06
N VAL A 211 0.23 -0.69 2.41
CA VAL A 211 1.39 -1.22 3.15
C VAL A 211 1.44 -0.58 4.53
N PRO A 212 1.01 -1.30 5.58
CA PRO A 212 1.10 -0.83 6.95
C PRO A 212 2.56 -0.55 7.34
N GLY A 213 2.80 0.52 8.10
CA GLY A 213 4.12 0.91 8.58
C GLY A 213 5.00 1.65 7.57
N ALA A 214 4.67 1.64 6.28
CA ALA A 214 5.28 2.56 5.31
C ALA A 214 4.86 4.00 5.63
N LYS A 215 5.72 4.99 5.36
CA LYS A 215 5.52 6.37 5.82
C LYS A 215 6.08 7.41 4.86
N ALA A 216 5.74 8.66 5.09
CA ALA A 216 6.34 9.79 4.39
C ALA A 216 7.88 9.78 4.53
N GLY A 217 8.57 10.03 3.44
CA GLY A 217 10.03 9.96 3.31
C GLY A 217 10.55 8.61 2.86
N ASP A 218 9.75 7.55 2.86
CA ASP A 218 10.17 6.27 2.30
C ASP A 218 10.41 6.39 0.79
N VAL A 219 11.49 5.75 0.35
CA VAL A 219 11.84 5.63 -1.07
C VAL A 219 11.30 4.33 -1.61
N TYR A 220 10.65 4.37 -2.78
CA TYR A 220 10.02 3.18 -3.35
C TYR A 220 10.12 3.12 -4.88
N LYS A 221 9.83 1.93 -5.40
CA LYS A 221 9.61 1.64 -6.83
C LYS A 221 8.54 0.58 -6.97
N TYR A 222 7.99 0.46 -8.17
CA TYR A 222 7.22 -0.71 -8.55
C TYR A 222 8.12 -1.71 -9.27
N GLN A 223 8.04 -2.98 -8.88
CA GLN A 223 8.56 -4.09 -9.68
C GLN A 223 7.42 -4.66 -10.50
N ILE A 224 7.57 -4.67 -11.80
CA ILE A 224 6.55 -5.07 -12.75
C ILE A 224 7.02 -6.35 -13.46
N LEU A 225 6.22 -7.41 -13.39
CA LEU A 225 6.40 -8.59 -14.23
C LEU A 225 5.83 -8.27 -15.61
N ASN A 226 6.71 -7.97 -16.56
CA ASN A 226 6.34 -7.50 -17.88
C ASN A 226 5.79 -8.62 -18.78
N ALA A 227 5.36 -8.26 -20.00
CA ALA A 227 4.83 -9.21 -20.98
C ALA A 227 5.82 -10.32 -21.39
N ASN A 228 7.12 -10.13 -21.16
CA ASN A 228 8.16 -11.14 -21.42
C ASN A 228 8.46 -12.01 -20.18
N TRP A 229 7.66 -11.88 -19.10
CA TRP A 229 7.88 -12.57 -17.82
C TRP A 229 9.19 -12.20 -17.11
N GLU A 230 9.65 -10.95 -17.29
CA GLU A 230 10.82 -10.40 -16.63
C GLU A 230 10.40 -9.36 -15.59
N TRP A 231 11.01 -9.39 -14.40
CA TRP A 231 10.83 -8.37 -13.38
C TRP A 231 11.67 -7.14 -13.73
N ILE A 232 11.01 -5.99 -13.87
CA ILE A 232 11.64 -4.70 -14.11
C ILE A 232 11.23 -3.69 -13.05
N ASP A 233 12.20 -2.85 -12.63
CA ASP A 233 11.94 -1.78 -11.65
C ASP A 233 11.55 -0.50 -12.38
N LYS A 234 10.49 0.16 -11.91
CA LYS A 234 9.99 1.42 -12.44
C LYS A 234 9.72 2.42 -11.32
N ALA A 235 10.05 3.69 -11.56
CA ALA A 235 9.56 4.79 -10.76
C ALA A 235 8.04 4.94 -10.94
N ASP A 236 7.40 5.57 -9.98
CA ASP A 236 5.96 5.82 -10.03
C ASP A 236 5.65 7.00 -10.99
N PRO A 237 4.83 6.81 -12.02
CA PRO A 237 4.45 7.91 -12.91
C PRO A 237 3.61 8.99 -12.23
N MET A 238 3.03 8.72 -11.05
CA MET A 238 2.25 9.65 -10.24
C MET A 238 2.99 10.11 -8.98
N GLU A 239 4.31 9.95 -8.94
CA GLU A 239 5.12 10.38 -7.79
C GLU A 239 5.00 11.89 -7.54
N ARG A 240 5.01 12.26 -6.27
CA ARG A 240 5.02 13.66 -5.85
C ARG A 240 6.42 14.19 -5.55
N SER A 241 7.39 13.30 -5.39
CA SER A 241 8.80 13.61 -5.18
C SER A 241 9.67 12.47 -5.67
N HIS A 242 10.87 12.82 -6.09
CA HIS A 242 11.85 11.91 -6.68
C HIS A 242 13.21 12.08 -6.01
N GLU A 243 14.02 11.03 -6.00
CA GLU A 243 15.41 11.12 -5.56
C GLU A 243 16.25 12.02 -6.50
N ILE A 244 17.32 12.59 -5.97
CA ILE A 244 18.26 13.35 -6.79
C ILE A 244 19.09 12.39 -7.64
N PRO A 245 19.18 12.61 -8.97
CA PRO A 245 20.02 11.77 -9.84
C PRO A 245 21.47 11.65 -9.34
N PRO A 246 22.10 10.47 -9.45
CA PRO A 246 21.72 9.31 -10.29
C PRO A 246 20.72 8.35 -9.66
N ALA A 247 20.27 8.58 -8.43
CA ALA A 247 19.20 7.78 -7.84
C ALA A 247 17.89 7.96 -8.61
N THR A 248 17.02 6.95 -8.57
CA THR A 248 15.82 6.87 -9.42
C THR A 248 14.60 6.33 -8.70
N GLY A 249 14.53 6.50 -7.38
CA GLY A 249 13.39 6.10 -6.57
C GLY A 249 12.37 7.22 -6.45
N SER A 250 11.12 6.87 -6.37
CA SER A 250 10.03 7.76 -5.97
C SER A 250 10.02 7.92 -4.46
N ILE A 251 9.59 9.06 -3.95
CA ILE A 251 9.55 9.34 -2.51
C ILE A 251 8.09 9.55 -2.08
N VAL A 252 7.68 8.88 -1.01
CA VAL A 252 6.37 9.11 -0.39
C VAL A 252 6.31 10.50 0.23
N VAL A 253 5.32 11.29 -0.17
CA VAL A 253 5.12 12.65 0.33
C VAL A 253 3.80 12.78 1.07
N ASP A 254 3.86 13.31 2.29
CA ASP A 254 2.70 13.80 3.03
C ASP A 254 2.88 15.32 3.21
N SER A 255 2.25 16.08 2.30
CA SER A 255 2.39 17.54 2.30
C SER A 255 1.62 18.15 3.46
N LYS A 256 2.31 18.95 4.27
CA LYS A 256 1.71 19.79 5.32
C LYS A 256 1.56 21.24 4.87
N HIS A 257 1.64 21.49 3.54
CA HIS A 257 1.49 22.85 3.00
C HIS A 257 0.04 23.29 3.09
N GLU A 258 -0.18 24.43 3.74
CA GLU A 258 -1.47 25.14 3.77
C GLU A 258 -1.43 26.25 2.71
N TRP A 259 -2.42 26.27 1.84
CA TRP A 259 -2.57 27.29 0.83
C TRP A 259 -3.23 28.52 1.45
N HIS A 260 -2.77 29.71 1.05
CA HIS A 260 -3.32 31.01 1.47
C HIS A 260 -3.51 31.88 0.23
N ASP A 261 -4.13 31.34 -0.80
CA ASP A 261 -4.26 31.93 -2.13
C ASP A 261 -5.73 32.14 -2.58
N GLU A 262 -6.67 32.15 -1.63
CA GLU A 262 -8.12 32.25 -1.88
C GLU A 262 -8.46 33.51 -2.70
N GLU A 263 -7.83 34.64 -2.39
CA GLU A 263 -8.04 35.90 -3.11
C GLU A 263 -7.56 35.80 -4.56
N TRP A 264 -6.40 35.18 -4.77
CA TRP A 264 -5.88 34.94 -6.12
C TRP A 264 -6.77 33.98 -6.90
N MET A 265 -7.23 32.90 -6.29
CA MET A 265 -8.14 31.94 -6.90
C MET A 265 -9.48 32.57 -7.28
N ALA A 266 -10.04 33.44 -6.43
CA ALA A 266 -11.29 34.17 -6.73
C ALA A 266 -11.09 35.13 -7.93
N ARG A 267 -9.99 35.86 -7.99
CA ARG A 267 -9.65 36.74 -9.15
C ARG A 267 -9.49 35.90 -10.42
N ARG A 268 -8.74 34.79 -10.35
CA ARG A 268 -8.54 33.89 -11.48
C ARG A 268 -9.86 33.36 -12.04
N ALA A 269 -10.77 32.93 -11.15
CA ALA A 269 -12.09 32.42 -11.56
C ALA A 269 -12.97 33.49 -12.22
N ALA A 270 -12.82 34.77 -11.83
CA ALA A 270 -13.56 35.91 -12.38
C ALA A 270 -12.94 36.49 -13.66
N THR A 271 -11.74 36.05 -14.05
CA THR A 271 -11.00 36.60 -15.20
C THR A 271 -10.98 35.60 -16.33
N ASP A 272 -11.34 36.05 -17.55
CA ASP A 272 -11.12 35.28 -18.77
C ASP A 272 -9.71 35.55 -19.33
N PRO A 273 -8.77 34.57 -19.19
CA PRO A 273 -7.40 34.78 -19.65
C PRO A 273 -7.26 34.84 -21.18
N HIS A 274 -8.31 34.45 -21.94
CA HIS A 274 -8.29 34.47 -23.41
C HIS A 274 -8.65 35.83 -23.97
N ASN A 275 -9.30 36.70 -23.17
CA ASN A 275 -9.76 38.02 -23.62
C ASN A 275 -8.93 39.18 -23.06
N GLY A 276 -7.78 38.91 -22.43
CA GLY A 276 -6.88 39.91 -21.85
C GLY A 276 -5.48 39.86 -22.43
N PRO A 277 -4.69 40.91 -22.25
CA PRO A 277 -3.26 40.88 -22.59
C PRO A 277 -2.52 39.90 -21.69
N VAL A 278 -1.68 39.03 -22.28
CA VAL A 278 -0.84 38.07 -21.56
C VAL A 278 0.62 38.41 -21.85
N ALA A 279 1.43 38.56 -20.82
CA ALA A 279 2.89 38.63 -20.91
C ALA A 279 3.48 37.34 -20.32
N ILE A 280 4.33 36.68 -21.09
CA ILE A 280 4.99 35.43 -20.67
C ILE A 280 6.48 35.74 -20.47
N TYR A 281 7.00 35.46 -19.26
CA TYR A 281 8.43 35.51 -18.94
C TYR A 281 8.91 34.08 -18.69
N GLU A 282 9.65 33.53 -19.66
CA GLU A 282 10.23 32.20 -19.58
C GLU A 282 11.65 32.30 -19.01
N LEU A 283 11.98 31.42 -18.07
CA LEU A 283 13.30 31.37 -17.46
C LEU A 283 13.73 29.93 -17.16
N ASN A 284 15.05 29.69 -17.15
CA ASN A 284 15.61 28.48 -16.57
C ASN A 284 15.98 28.75 -15.11
N ALA A 285 15.33 28.07 -14.17
CA ALA A 285 15.45 28.32 -12.74
C ALA A 285 16.91 28.15 -12.22
N LEU A 286 17.66 27.21 -12.81
CA LEU A 286 19.04 26.91 -12.38
C LEU A 286 20.08 27.91 -12.90
N SER A 287 19.80 28.62 -13.98
CA SER A 287 20.77 29.52 -14.65
C SER A 287 20.33 30.97 -14.67
N TRP A 288 19.10 31.30 -14.25
CA TRP A 288 18.57 32.67 -14.28
C TRP A 288 19.43 33.65 -13.46
N ARG A 289 19.83 33.21 -12.27
CA ARG A 289 20.76 33.98 -11.41
C ARG A 289 21.64 33.02 -10.63
N LYS A 290 22.94 33.39 -10.51
CA LYS A 290 23.94 32.56 -9.82
C LYS A 290 23.78 32.52 -8.30
N ASP A 291 23.03 33.46 -7.71
CA ASP A 291 22.77 33.60 -6.29
C ASP A 291 21.40 33.02 -5.88
N VAL A 292 20.87 32.11 -6.69
CA VAL A 292 19.61 31.37 -6.43
C VAL A 292 19.94 29.89 -6.37
N ASN A 293 19.69 29.24 -5.23
CA ASN A 293 20.04 27.84 -4.99
C ASN A 293 18.83 26.93 -4.78
N ASN A 294 17.64 27.51 -4.58
CA ASN A 294 16.38 26.78 -4.35
C ASN A 294 15.18 27.64 -4.80
N TYR A 295 14.01 27.00 -4.87
CA TYR A 295 12.78 27.64 -5.32
C TYR A 295 12.29 28.78 -4.40
N ARG A 296 12.60 28.77 -3.10
CA ARG A 296 12.23 29.86 -2.18
C ARG A 296 13.05 31.11 -2.50
N GLU A 297 14.36 30.98 -2.63
CA GLU A 297 15.23 32.07 -3.05
C GLU A 297 14.87 32.57 -4.46
N LEU A 298 14.45 31.66 -5.35
CA LEU A 298 13.96 32.03 -6.67
C LEU A 298 12.70 32.92 -6.54
N ALA A 299 11.73 32.54 -5.75
CA ALA A 299 10.51 33.31 -5.55
C ALA A 299 10.79 34.69 -4.98
N ASP A 300 11.66 34.80 -3.95
CA ASP A 300 12.03 36.05 -3.31
C ASP A 300 12.67 37.07 -4.28
N LYS A 301 13.35 36.59 -5.31
CA LYS A 301 14.02 37.44 -6.30
C LYS A 301 13.24 37.63 -7.59
N LEU A 302 12.51 36.59 -8.03
CA LEU A 302 11.75 36.62 -9.28
C LEU A 302 10.52 37.48 -9.17
N VAL A 303 9.73 37.35 -8.09
CA VAL A 303 8.48 38.10 -7.91
C VAL A 303 8.70 39.60 -7.99
N PRO A 304 9.63 40.22 -7.21
CA PRO A 304 9.88 41.64 -7.33
C PRO A 304 10.47 42.05 -8.70
N TYR A 305 11.20 41.15 -9.37
CA TYR A 305 11.74 41.43 -10.70
C TYR A 305 10.62 41.54 -11.75
N VAL A 306 9.70 40.54 -11.78
CA VAL A 306 8.58 40.52 -12.73
C VAL A 306 7.59 41.67 -12.47
N GLN A 307 7.39 42.07 -11.19
CA GLN A 307 6.52 43.18 -10.85
C GLN A 307 7.05 44.54 -11.37
N LYS A 308 8.35 44.65 -11.72
CA LYS A 308 8.96 45.87 -12.27
C LYS A 308 8.96 45.90 -13.81
N MET A 309 8.65 44.77 -14.44
CA MET A 309 8.56 44.67 -15.91
C MET A 309 7.22 45.19 -16.41
#